data_f98b539fec03943aba7ed21a9688a8ad
#
_entry.id   f98b539fec03943aba7ed21a9688a8ad
#
_cell.length_a   1.000
_cell.length_b   1.000
_cell.length_c   1.000
_cell.angle_alpha   90.00
_cell.angle_beta   90.00
_cell.angle_gamma   90.00
#
_symmetry.space_group_name_H-M   'P 1'
#
loop_
_entity.id
_entity.type
_entity.pdbx_description
1 polymer ?
#
loop_
_entity_poly.entity_id
_entity_poly.type
_entity_poly.pdbx_seq_one_letter_code
_entity_poly.pdbx_strand_id
1 'polypeptide(L)'
;MGSLSLSVKTNSFSNGASTTHQRLSGLMEGRHFERFIEKLSISLVCLPVAEIRAEIDRWLKEIVLGNDLDRAAITQIDPKSGKLVVRQSWSRDNRLKLPDGFEVSRPAPWFDNYLMSGQTLVYSKVSEVPREFVSKDWNIFRRYIPKSNISVPLRMAGDVVGSVGFASFRREREWSPRSVRRFESVAAIIGSALERRRAVEENTLLRHELSHVARAAVMGQLTASLTHQLNQPVAAALSNAEAIQSMLESEHPDLEELRAAISDVVQDNLRAGDVIKGLRLFFRKDQIQKIPVDLGQLVADVVRMLDSDALFRNASLTFESPPSLPLIVGDRVQLQQAILNLILNAFDAVEGGDARQVSANVFVDGDCLKVTVCDSGKGIDPATVPRMYEPFFTTKPTGMGMGLAIAQSIVRAHGGSLTARRNADRGSTFEISFPAREKELPAT
;
A
#
# COMPACT_ATOMS: atom_id res chain seq x y z
N MET A 1 22.26 -29.00 -36.60
CA MET A 1 22.35 -27.53 -36.60
C MET A 1 21.89 -27.05 -37.96
N GLY A 2 20.60 -26.80 -38.13
CA GLY A 2 19.98 -26.31 -39.33
C GLY A 2 19.08 -25.15 -38.99
N SER A 3 19.49 -23.95 -39.29
CA SER A 3 18.71 -22.73 -39.15
C SER A 3 17.54 -22.77 -40.16
N LEU A 4 16.33 -23.01 -39.65
CA LEU A 4 15.10 -22.84 -40.42
C LEU A 4 14.76 -21.34 -40.46
N SER A 5 15.22 -20.67 -41.53
CA SER A 5 14.72 -19.35 -41.91
C SER A 5 13.36 -19.52 -42.56
N LEU A 6 12.29 -19.13 -41.88
CA LEU A 6 10.97 -18.95 -42.46
C LEU A 6 11.01 -17.73 -43.40
N SER A 7 11.09 -18.01 -44.71
CA SER A 7 11.06 -17.01 -45.75
C SER A 7 9.67 -16.39 -45.84
N VAL A 8 9.59 -15.12 -45.48
CA VAL A 8 8.43 -14.29 -45.78
C VAL A 8 8.40 -14.06 -47.26
N LYS A 9 7.48 -14.69 -47.99
CA LYS A 9 7.20 -14.36 -49.40
C LYS A 9 6.63 -12.94 -49.46
N THR A 10 7.43 -12.04 -49.94
CA THR A 10 6.97 -10.74 -50.47
C THR A 10 6.19 -10.99 -51.74
N ASN A 11 4.85 -11.00 -51.63
CA ASN A 11 4.00 -11.01 -52.82
C ASN A 11 3.94 -9.61 -53.43
N SER A 12 4.42 -9.48 -54.67
CA SER A 12 4.19 -8.35 -55.54
C SER A 12 2.70 -8.23 -55.89
N PHE A 13 2.11 -7.10 -55.54
CA PHE A 13 0.69 -6.79 -55.79
C PHE A 13 0.46 -6.48 -57.26
N SER A 14 -0.41 -7.25 -57.92
CA SER A 14 -1.12 -6.86 -59.12
C SER A 14 -2.43 -6.14 -58.73
N ASN A 15 -2.62 -4.94 -59.28
CA ASN A 15 -3.85 -4.15 -59.16
C ASN A 15 -5.06 -4.87 -59.79
N GLY A 16 -6.14 -5.00 -59.03
CA GLY A 16 -7.44 -5.46 -59.51
C GLY A 16 -8.58 -5.09 -58.57
N ALA A 17 -9.42 -4.18 -58.97
CA ALA A 17 -10.51 -3.52 -58.33
C ALA A 17 -11.46 -4.39 -57.49
N SER A 18 -11.75 -3.95 -56.26
CA SER A 18 -13.04 -4.15 -55.61
C SER A 18 -13.33 -3.01 -54.61
N THR A 19 -14.02 -2.02 -55.13
CA THR A 19 -14.45 -0.76 -54.45
C THR A 19 -15.80 -0.96 -53.78
N THR A 20 -15.93 -1.70 -52.65
CA THR A 20 -17.17 -1.63 -51.85
C THR A 20 -17.04 -2.07 -50.36
N HIS A 21 -15.87 -2.40 -49.82
CA HIS A 21 -15.71 -2.84 -48.42
C HIS A 21 -14.84 -1.93 -47.54
N GLN A 22 -14.68 -0.66 -47.91
CA GLN A 22 -13.73 0.27 -47.27
C GLN A 22 -14.36 1.20 -46.21
N ARG A 23 -15.50 0.88 -45.60
CA ARG A 23 -16.20 1.82 -44.71
C ARG A 23 -16.29 1.44 -43.24
N LEU A 24 -15.49 0.50 -42.71
CA LEU A 24 -15.47 0.21 -41.26
C LEU A 24 -14.05 -0.12 -40.74
N SER A 25 -13.08 0.65 -41.14
CA SER A 25 -11.77 0.61 -40.50
C SER A 25 -11.73 1.69 -39.39
N GLY A 26 -12.01 1.24 -38.16
CA GLY A 26 -12.27 2.11 -37.07
C GLY A 26 -11.05 2.83 -36.46
N LEU A 27 -10.87 2.79 -35.16
CA LEU A 27 -9.89 3.54 -34.36
C LEU A 27 -8.43 3.42 -34.84
N MET A 28 -8.09 2.36 -35.59
CA MET A 28 -6.71 2.10 -36.03
C MET A 28 -6.39 2.72 -37.42
N GLU A 29 -7.19 3.63 -37.97
CA GLU A 29 -6.87 4.31 -39.23
C GLU A 29 -6.71 5.84 -39.11
N GLY A 30 -5.70 6.36 -39.79
CA GLY A 30 -5.45 7.79 -39.99
C GLY A 30 -5.24 8.60 -38.68
N ARG A 31 -5.78 9.80 -38.68
CA ARG A 31 -5.72 10.75 -37.54
C ARG A 31 -6.44 10.26 -36.27
N HIS A 32 -7.34 9.28 -36.39
CA HIS A 32 -8.03 8.71 -35.24
C HIS A 32 -7.08 7.86 -34.38
N PHE A 33 -6.11 7.18 -35.00
CA PHE A 33 -5.13 6.38 -34.27
C PHE A 33 -4.22 7.24 -33.39
N GLU A 34 -3.74 8.37 -33.87
CA GLU A 34 -2.86 9.26 -33.12
C GLU A 34 -3.56 9.77 -31.85
N ARG A 35 -4.81 10.24 -31.99
CA ARG A 35 -5.63 10.64 -30.82
C ARG A 35 -5.94 9.49 -29.88
N PHE A 36 -6.11 8.30 -30.42
CA PHE A 36 -6.35 7.11 -29.60
C PHE A 36 -5.12 6.77 -28.75
N ILE A 37 -3.92 6.73 -29.37
CA ILE A 37 -2.66 6.45 -28.68
C ILE A 37 -2.36 7.53 -27.62
N GLU A 38 -2.59 8.79 -27.95
CA GLU A 38 -2.45 9.90 -27.01
C GLU A 38 -3.33 9.70 -25.77
N LYS A 39 -4.61 9.44 -25.95
CA LYS A 39 -5.54 9.18 -24.84
C LYS A 39 -5.15 7.94 -24.03
N LEU A 40 -4.79 6.85 -24.69
CA LEU A 40 -4.33 5.63 -24.05
C LEU A 40 -3.08 5.89 -23.19
N SER A 41 -2.10 6.60 -23.76
CA SER A 41 -0.86 6.95 -23.05
C SER A 41 -1.11 7.83 -21.84
N ILE A 42 -1.87 8.93 -22.01
CA ILE A 42 -2.17 9.87 -20.93
C ILE A 42 -2.93 9.14 -19.80
N SER A 43 -3.97 8.37 -20.14
CA SER A 43 -4.76 7.68 -19.13
C SER A 43 -3.92 6.68 -18.33
N LEU A 44 -3.08 5.89 -18.98
CA LEU A 44 -2.25 4.90 -18.30
C LEU A 44 -1.05 5.50 -17.56
N VAL A 45 -0.54 6.67 -17.96
CA VAL A 45 0.58 7.35 -17.30
C VAL A 45 0.13 8.13 -16.06
N CYS A 46 -1.01 8.83 -16.14
CA CYS A 46 -1.46 9.73 -15.07
C CYS A 46 -2.22 9.03 -13.93
N LEU A 47 -2.72 7.80 -14.17
CA LEU A 47 -3.53 7.10 -13.17
C LEU A 47 -2.71 6.54 -12.00
N PRO A 48 -3.32 6.49 -10.80
CA PRO A 48 -2.78 5.73 -9.68
C PRO A 48 -2.56 4.26 -10.06
N VAL A 49 -1.48 3.67 -9.57
CA VAL A 49 -1.08 2.29 -9.90
C VAL A 49 -2.17 1.25 -9.63
N ALA A 50 -2.96 1.45 -8.57
CA ALA A 50 -4.08 0.59 -8.22
C ALA A 50 -5.18 0.52 -9.29
N GLU A 51 -5.35 1.59 -10.08
CA GLU A 51 -6.40 1.71 -11.09
C GLU A 51 -5.98 1.23 -12.48
N ILE A 52 -4.68 0.97 -12.71
CA ILE A 52 -4.13 0.56 -14.01
C ILE A 52 -4.85 -0.67 -14.56
N ARG A 53 -5.19 -1.65 -13.72
CA ARG A 53 -5.86 -2.89 -14.17
C ARG A 53 -7.26 -2.60 -14.74
N ALA A 54 -8.04 -1.81 -14.03
CA ALA A 54 -9.40 -1.44 -14.45
C ALA A 54 -9.38 -0.59 -15.73
N GLU A 55 -8.39 0.31 -15.83
CA GLU A 55 -8.22 1.14 -17.01
C GLU A 55 -7.82 0.32 -18.25
N ILE A 56 -6.93 -0.66 -18.09
CA ILE A 56 -6.58 -1.59 -19.17
C ILE A 56 -7.82 -2.36 -19.63
N ASP A 57 -8.69 -2.86 -18.73
CA ASP A 57 -9.93 -3.53 -19.10
C ASP A 57 -10.86 -2.63 -19.90
N ARG A 58 -10.95 -1.34 -19.54
CA ARG A 58 -11.68 -0.33 -20.31
C ARG A 58 -11.11 -0.19 -21.72
N TRP A 59 -9.79 -0.08 -21.86
CA TRP A 59 -9.13 0.08 -23.15
C TRP A 59 -9.21 -1.18 -24.03
N LEU A 60 -9.14 -2.39 -23.44
CA LEU A 60 -9.36 -3.63 -24.19
C LEU A 60 -10.77 -3.64 -24.83
N LYS A 61 -11.78 -3.16 -24.11
CA LYS A 61 -13.15 -2.99 -24.62
C LYS A 61 -13.18 -2.00 -25.79
N GLU A 62 -12.61 -0.81 -25.61
CA GLU A 62 -12.58 0.22 -26.66
C GLU A 62 -11.85 -0.26 -27.94
N ILE A 63 -10.74 -0.97 -27.78
CA ILE A 63 -9.98 -1.52 -28.91
C ILE A 63 -10.83 -2.56 -29.66
N VAL A 64 -11.49 -3.46 -28.96
CA VAL A 64 -12.31 -4.50 -29.60
C VAL A 64 -13.49 -3.89 -30.34
N LEU A 65 -14.22 -2.97 -29.69
CA LEU A 65 -15.39 -2.34 -30.30
C LEU A 65 -15.00 -1.42 -31.47
N GLY A 66 -13.98 -0.61 -31.29
CA GLY A 66 -13.55 0.38 -32.28
C GLY A 66 -12.88 -0.21 -33.51
N ASN A 67 -12.38 -1.46 -33.44
CA ASN A 67 -11.74 -2.15 -34.55
C ASN A 67 -12.55 -3.33 -35.11
N ASP A 68 -13.80 -3.48 -34.68
CA ASP A 68 -14.68 -4.59 -35.02
C ASP A 68 -14.01 -5.98 -34.85
N LEU A 69 -13.31 -6.11 -33.71
CA LEU A 69 -12.77 -7.36 -33.20
C LEU A 69 -13.78 -8.08 -32.34
N ASP A 70 -13.47 -9.30 -31.96
CA ASP A 70 -14.34 -10.10 -31.11
C ASP A 70 -13.77 -10.29 -29.70
N ARG A 71 -12.43 -10.30 -29.56
CA ARG A 71 -11.74 -10.44 -28.28
C ARG A 71 -10.38 -9.74 -28.27
N ALA A 72 -10.03 -9.17 -27.13
CA ALA A 72 -8.66 -8.83 -26.78
C ALA A 72 -8.30 -9.48 -25.44
N ALA A 73 -7.06 -9.95 -25.31
CA ALA A 73 -6.59 -10.62 -24.10
C ALA A 73 -5.12 -10.29 -23.83
N ILE A 74 -4.79 -10.12 -22.55
CA ILE A 74 -3.43 -10.00 -22.06
C ILE A 74 -3.06 -11.30 -21.39
N THR A 75 -1.97 -11.91 -21.86
CA THR A 75 -1.37 -13.06 -21.23
C THR A 75 -0.06 -12.68 -20.57
N GLN A 76 0.31 -13.37 -19.51
CA GLN A 76 1.61 -13.22 -18.87
C GLN A 76 2.16 -14.59 -18.50
N ILE A 77 3.48 -14.68 -18.42
CA ILE A 77 4.16 -15.87 -17.92
C ILE A 77 3.85 -15.98 -16.43
N ASP A 78 3.29 -17.12 -16.04
CA ASP A 78 3.11 -17.45 -14.63
C ASP A 78 4.46 -17.88 -14.03
N PRO A 79 4.97 -17.18 -12.99
CA PRO A 79 6.28 -17.46 -12.41
C PRO A 79 6.42 -18.88 -11.86
N LYS A 80 5.31 -19.53 -11.46
CA LYS A 80 5.33 -20.88 -10.89
C LYS A 80 5.38 -21.97 -11.93
N SER A 81 4.64 -21.81 -13.02
CA SER A 81 4.52 -22.83 -14.07
C SER A 81 5.38 -22.56 -15.28
N GLY A 82 5.88 -21.34 -15.47
CA GLY A 82 6.61 -20.89 -16.66
C GLY A 82 5.74 -20.79 -17.92
N LYS A 83 4.41 -20.91 -17.79
CA LYS A 83 3.47 -20.95 -18.92
C LYS A 83 2.72 -19.64 -19.09
N LEU A 84 2.27 -19.39 -20.31
CA LEU A 84 1.43 -18.22 -20.61
C LEU A 84 0.01 -18.44 -20.08
N VAL A 85 -0.41 -17.60 -19.17
CA VAL A 85 -1.77 -17.57 -18.61
C VAL A 85 -2.44 -16.24 -18.89
N VAL A 86 -3.74 -16.27 -19.08
CA VAL A 86 -4.56 -15.06 -19.24
C VAL A 86 -4.62 -14.32 -17.91
N ARG A 87 -4.38 -13.00 -17.94
CA ARG A 87 -4.52 -12.11 -16.78
C ARG A 87 -5.68 -11.14 -16.93
N GLN A 88 -5.99 -10.74 -18.17
CA GLN A 88 -7.12 -9.87 -18.48
C GLN A 88 -7.68 -10.25 -19.86
N SER A 89 -8.98 -10.23 -20.01
CA SER A 89 -9.64 -10.51 -21.29
C SER A 89 -10.97 -9.79 -21.39
N TRP A 90 -11.18 -9.11 -22.51
CA TRP A 90 -12.48 -8.59 -22.86
C TRP A 90 -12.94 -9.17 -24.22
N SER A 91 -14.22 -9.53 -24.31
CA SER A 91 -14.79 -10.07 -25.53
C SER A 91 -16.22 -9.54 -25.74
N ARG A 92 -16.59 -9.41 -27.01
CA ARG A 92 -17.92 -8.98 -27.43
C ARG A 92 -19.00 -10.01 -27.04
N ASP A 93 -18.69 -11.29 -27.10
CA ASP A 93 -19.52 -12.40 -26.65
C ASP A 93 -18.85 -13.05 -25.43
N ASN A 94 -19.57 -13.11 -24.31
CA ASN A 94 -19.06 -13.70 -23.06
C ASN A 94 -18.62 -15.16 -23.22
N ARG A 95 -19.16 -15.91 -24.20
CA ARG A 95 -18.73 -17.28 -24.49
C ARG A 95 -17.31 -17.37 -25.02
N LEU A 96 -16.78 -16.27 -25.56
CA LEU A 96 -15.42 -16.15 -26.09
C LEU A 96 -14.44 -15.54 -25.08
N LYS A 97 -14.94 -15.08 -23.92
CA LYS A 97 -14.12 -14.52 -22.86
C LYS A 97 -13.23 -15.61 -22.26
N LEU A 98 -11.95 -15.32 -22.16
CA LEU A 98 -11.00 -16.20 -21.47
C LEU A 98 -11.01 -15.86 -19.97
N PRO A 99 -11.15 -16.85 -19.08
CA PRO A 99 -11.07 -16.61 -17.65
C PRO A 99 -9.65 -16.25 -17.24
N ASP A 100 -9.53 -15.51 -16.12
CA ASP A 100 -8.21 -15.27 -15.49
C ASP A 100 -7.58 -16.61 -15.10
N GLY A 101 -6.27 -16.76 -15.33
CA GLY A 101 -5.54 -17.99 -15.08
C GLY A 101 -5.68 -19.06 -16.19
N PHE A 102 -6.47 -18.82 -17.25
CA PHE A 102 -6.56 -19.77 -18.36
C PHE A 102 -5.19 -19.96 -19.03
N GLU A 103 -4.71 -21.19 -19.09
CA GLU A 103 -3.43 -21.55 -19.73
C GLU A 103 -3.59 -21.59 -21.25
N VAL A 104 -2.97 -20.63 -21.94
CA VAL A 104 -3.04 -20.52 -23.41
C VAL A 104 -2.15 -21.54 -24.10
N SER A 105 -1.08 -21.94 -23.47
CA SER A 105 -0.11 -22.92 -23.96
C SER A 105 -0.71 -24.30 -24.19
N ARG A 106 -1.73 -24.66 -23.41
CA ARG A 106 -2.35 -26.00 -23.47
C ARG A 106 -2.97 -26.32 -24.82
N PRO A 107 -3.81 -25.42 -25.42
CA PRO A 107 -4.32 -25.64 -26.78
C PRO A 107 -3.31 -25.39 -27.90
N ALA A 108 -2.24 -24.64 -27.62
CA ALA A 108 -1.27 -24.23 -28.64
C ALA A 108 0.15 -24.14 -28.06
N PRO A 109 0.83 -25.29 -27.82
CA PRO A 109 2.15 -25.32 -27.16
C PRO A 109 3.24 -24.55 -27.93
N TRP A 110 3.14 -24.44 -29.23
CA TRP A 110 4.06 -23.69 -30.08
C TRP A 110 3.97 -22.16 -29.90
N PHE A 111 2.81 -21.69 -29.41
CA PHE A 111 2.52 -20.28 -29.28
C PHE A 111 3.48 -19.61 -28.28
N ASP A 112 3.80 -20.27 -27.19
CA ASP A 112 4.73 -19.77 -26.19
C ASP A 112 6.12 -19.55 -26.77
N ASN A 113 6.66 -20.60 -27.44
CA ASN A 113 7.99 -20.53 -28.05
C ASN A 113 8.08 -19.41 -29.08
N TYR A 114 7.03 -19.24 -29.88
CA TYR A 114 6.98 -18.19 -30.90
C TYR A 114 6.97 -16.79 -30.29
N LEU A 115 6.11 -16.57 -29.31
CA LEU A 115 6.05 -15.27 -28.63
C LEU A 115 7.32 -14.97 -27.80
N MET A 116 7.88 -15.99 -27.15
CA MET A 116 9.13 -15.83 -26.40
C MET A 116 10.34 -15.49 -27.28
N SER A 117 10.30 -15.83 -28.57
CA SER A 117 11.30 -15.32 -29.53
C SER A 117 11.19 -13.81 -29.79
N GLY A 118 10.17 -13.15 -29.25
CA GLY A 118 9.92 -11.73 -29.38
C GLY A 118 9.30 -11.31 -30.71
N GLN A 119 8.72 -12.27 -31.44
CA GLN A 119 8.07 -12.02 -32.72
C GLN A 119 6.56 -11.84 -32.57
N THR A 120 5.99 -10.92 -33.32
CA THR A 120 4.53 -10.73 -33.41
C THR A 120 3.91 -11.84 -34.23
N LEU A 121 3.03 -12.63 -33.63
CA LEU A 121 2.28 -13.67 -34.34
C LEU A 121 1.11 -13.05 -35.06
N VAL A 122 1.05 -13.26 -36.36
CA VAL A 122 -0.03 -12.78 -37.23
C VAL A 122 -0.50 -13.91 -38.12
N TYR A 123 -1.80 -14.16 -38.17
CA TYR A 123 -2.42 -14.98 -39.21
C TYR A 123 -3.79 -14.43 -39.57
N SER A 124 -4.09 -14.44 -40.85
CA SER A 124 -5.34 -13.98 -41.46
C SER A 124 -6.40 -15.09 -41.54
N LYS A 125 -5.93 -16.34 -41.62
CA LYS A 125 -6.74 -17.57 -41.70
C LYS A 125 -6.13 -18.66 -40.81
N VAL A 126 -6.98 -19.47 -40.22
CA VAL A 126 -6.53 -20.62 -39.38
C VAL A 126 -5.68 -21.60 -40.23
N SER A 127 -5.92 -21.71 -41.51
CA SER A 127 -5.14 -22.56 -42.43
C SER A 127 -3.68 -22.14 -42.59
N GLU A 128 -3.31 -20.92 -42.21
CA GLU A 128 -1.93 -20.42 -42.23
C GLU A 128 -1.12 -20.93 -41.00
N VAL A 129 -1.80 -21.42 -39.98
CA VAL A 129 -1.15 -22.05 -38.80
C VAL A 129 -0.71 -23.47 -39.20
N PRO A 130 0.61 -23.79 -39.12
CA PRO A 130 1.11 -25.11 -39.51
C PRO A 130 0.45 -26.22 -38.67
N ARG A 131 0.04 -27.31 -39.33
CA ARG A 131 -0.69 -28.42 -38.69
C ARG A 131 0.13 -29.12 -37.59
N GLU A 132 1.43 -29.15 -37.74
CA GLU A 132 2.38 -29.68 -36.76
C GLU A 132 2.36 -28.94 -35.41
N PHE A 133 1.87 -27.71 -35.40
CA PHE A 133 1.74 -26.90 -34.23
C PHE A 133 0.37 -27.03 -33.55
N VAL A 134 -0.54 -27.79 -34.12
CA VAL A 134 -1.89 -28.01 -33.61
C VAL A 134 -1.86 -29.17 -32.61
N SER A 135 -2.19 -28.94 -31.33
CA SER A 135 -2.24 -29.99 -30.30
C SER A 135 -3.33 -31.03 -30.61
N LYS A 136 -3.16 -32.24 -30.03
CA LYS A 136 -4.20 -33.28 -30.10
C LYS A 136 -5.54 -32.83 -29.52
N ASP A 137 -5.50 -31.86 -28.59
CA ASP A 137 -6.66 -31.30 -27.91
C ASP A 137 -7.32 -30.14 -28.69
N TRP A 138 -6.85 -29.83 -29.92
CA TRP A 138 -7.36 -28.75 -30.74
C TRP A 138 -8.89 -28.71 -30.87
N ASN A 139 -9.52 -29.89 -31.01
CA ASN A 139 -10.97 -29.97 -31.14
C ASN A 139 -11.69 -29.55 -29.88
N ILE A 140 -11.13 -29.79 -28.69
CA ILE A 140 -11.69 -29.39 -27.41
C ILE A 140 -11.64 -27.86 -27.25
N PHE A 141 -10.55 -27.26 -27.70
CA PHE A 141 -10.30 -25.82 -27.58
C PHE A 141 -10.72 -25.01 -28.80
N ARG A 142 -11.27 -25.64 -29.86
CA ARG A 142 -11.64 -25.02 -31.13
C ARG A 142 -12.46 -23.72 -30.97
N ARG A 143 -13.32 -23.64 -29.98
CA ARG A 143 -14.12 -22.44 -29.69
C ARG A 143 -13.29 -21.22 -29.27
N TYR A 144 -12.06 -21.42 -28.80
CA TYR A 144 -11.17 -20.35 -28.34
C TYR A 144 -10.19 -19.90 -29.42
N ILE A 145 -10.13 -20.62 -30.54
CA ILE A 145 -9.20 -20.36 -31.65
C ILE A 145 -9.89 -19.41 -32.63
N PRO A 146 -9.34 -18.20 -32.82
CA PRO A 146 -9.93 -17.21 -33.71
C PRO A 146 -9.70 -17.59 -35.19
N LYS A 147 -10.59 -17.11 -36.08
CA LYS A 147 -10.40 -17.22 -37.54
C LYS A 147 -9.20 -16.41 -38.03
N SER A 148 -8.96 -15.27 -37.42
CA SER A 148 -7.74 -14.48 -37.60
C SER A 148 -7.27 -13.85 -36.29
N ASN A 149 -5.97 -13.68 -36.16
CA ASN A 149 -5.37 -13.23 -34.90
C ASN A 149 -4.11 -12.41 -35.15
N ILE A 150 -3.87 -11.47 -34.24
CA ILE A 150 -2.59 -10.81 -34.04
C ILE A 150 -2.27 -10.88 -32.55
N SER A 151 -1.10 -11.43 -32.20
CA SER A 151 -0.59 -11.46 -30.82
C SER A 151 0.78 -10.82 -30.78
N VAL A 152 0.86 -9.74 -30.05
CA VAL A 152 2.07 -8.91 -29.92
C VAL A 152 2.76 -9.28 -28.61
N PRO A 153 4.06 -9.58 -28.61
CA PRO A 153 4.82 -9.77 -27.38
C PRO A 153 4.73 -8.57 -26.45
N LEU A 154 4.44 -8.84 -25.19
CA LEU A 154 4.45 -7.84 -24.12
C LEU A 154 5.84 -7.81 -23.49
N ARG A 155 6.52 -6.68 -23.58
CA ARG A 155 7.87 -6.52 -23.04
C ARG A 155 7.86 -5.67 -21.77
N MET A 156 8.70 -6.07 -20.81
CA MET A 156 8.98 -5.32 -19.59
C MET A 156 10.50 -5.39 -19.37
N ALA A 157 11.15 -4.24 -19.18
CA ALA A 157 12.61 -4.13 -19.06
C ALA A 157 13.39 -4.84 -20.19
N GLY A 158 12.81 -4.92 -21.40
CA GLY A 158 13.42 -5.59 -22.56
C GLY A 158 13.03 -7.07 -22.71
N ASP A 159 12.65 -7.75 -21.65
CA ASP A 159 12.26 -9.16 -21.67
C ASP A 159 10.81 -9.35 -22.09
N VAL A 160 10.52 -10.45 -22.80
CA VAL A 160 9.16 -10.86 -23.11
C VAL A 160 8.54 -11.51 -21.89
N VAL A 161 7.49 -10.88 -21.35
CA VAL A 161 6.79 -11.34 -20.13
C VAL A 161 5.38 -11.88 -20.42
N GLY A 162 4.95 -11.81 -21.69
CA GLY A 162 3.62 -12.23 -22.10
C GLY A 162 3.26 -11.72 -23.49
N SER A 163 1.98 -11.54 -23.73
CA SER A 163 1.47 -10.99 -25.00
C SER A 163 0.17 -10.23 -24.84
N VAL A 164 -0.12 -9.37 -25.82
CA VAL A 164 -1.45 -8.80 -26.04
C VAL A 164 -2.00 -9.37 -27.33
N GLY A 165 -3.07 -10.15 -27.25
CA GLY A 165 -3.73 -10.78 -28.38
C GLY A 165 -5.01 -10.06 -28.78
N PHE A 166 -5.23 -9.93 -30.10
CA PHE A 166 -6.42 -9.35 -30.71
C PHE A 166 -6.99 -10.33 -31.72
N ALA A 167 -8.25 -10.72 -31.55
CA ALA A 167 -8.82 -11.86 -32.24
C ALA A 167 -10.14 -11.54 -32.94
N SER A 168 -10.34 -12.12 -34.11
CA SER A 168 -11.61 -12.15 -34.84
C SER A 168 -12.11 -13.59 -34.99
N PHE A 169 -13.33 -13.87 -34.51
CA PHE A 169 -13.99 -15.17 -34.55
C PHE A 169 -15.09 -15.22 -35.64
N ARG A 170 -15.70 -14.09 -35.93
CA ARG A 170 -16.82 -13.99 -36.87
C ARG A 170 -16.35 -14.10 -38.32
N ARG A 171 -15.17 -13.51 -38.61
CA ARG A 171 -14.64 -13.44 -40.00
C ARG A 171 -13.13 -13.57 -40.02
N GLU A 172 -12.61 -14.01 -41.16
CA GLU A 172 -11.22 -13.87 -41.52
C GLU A 172 -10.91 -12.40 -41.77
N ARG A 173 -9.71 -11.96 -41.42
CA ARG A 173 -9.28 -10.57 -41.54
C ARG A 173 -7.82 -10.49 -41.95
N GLU A 174 -7.57 -9.74 -42.99
CA GLU A 174 -6.21 -9.42 -43.38
C GLU A 174 -5.62 -8.34 -42.47
N TRP A 175 -4.38 -8.54 -42.06
CA TRP A 175 -3.64 -7.63 -41.23
C TRP A 175 -2.59 -6.90 -42.06
N SER A 176 -2.83 -5.61 -42.37
CA SER A 176 -1.82 -4.81 -43.08
C SER A 176 -0.60 -4.55 -42.16
N PRO A 177 0.61 -4.38 -42.73
CA PRO A 177 1.80 -4.04 -41.94
C PRO A 177 1.62 -2.79 -41.09
N ARG A 178 0.80 -1.85 -41.55
CA ARG A 178 0.44 -0.64 -40.77
C ARG A 178 -0.41 -0.97 -39.57
N SER A 179 -1.39 -1.86 -39.71
CA SER A 179 -2.23 -2.32 -38.57
C SER A 179 -1.38 -3.07 -37.53
N VAL A 180 -0.48 -3.94 -38.01
CA VAL A 180 0.43 -4.67 -37.09
C VAL A 180 1.25 -3.71 -36.25
N ARG A 181 1.94 -2.74 -36.84
CA ARG A 181 2.73 -1.73 -36.12
C ARG A 181 1.90 -0.94 -35.12
N ARG A 182 0.63 -0.67 -35.41
CA ARG A 182 -0.27 0.05 -34.47
C ARG A 182 -0.63 -0.80 -33.24
N PHE A 183 -0.89 -2.08 -33.43
CA PHE A 183 -1.11 -2.99 -32.33
C PHE A 183 0.16 -3.20 -31.51
N GLU A 184 1.34 -3.18 -32.14
CA GLU A 184 2.64 -3.17 -31.46
C GLU A 184 2.81 -1.93 -30.57
N SER A 185 2.42 -0.74 -31.07
CA SER A 185 2.43 0.49 -30.25
C SER A 185 1.49 0.40 -29.05
N VAL A 186 0.29 -0.16 -29.22
CA VAL A 186 -0.66 -0.40 -28.13
C VAL A 186 -0.07 -1.34 -27.08
N ALA A 187 0.52 -2.46 -27.52
CA ALA A 187 1.15 -3.42 -26.62
C ALA A 187 2.33 -2.81 -25.85
N ALA A 188 3.14 -1.96 -26.50
CA ALA A 188 4.23 -1.25 -25.84
C ALA A 188 3.75 -0.32 -24.70
N ILE A 189 2.67 0.45 -24.93
CA ILE A 189 2.10 1.34 -23.92
C ILE A 189 1.53 0.52 -22.75
N ILE A 190 0.80 -0.55 -23.02
CA ILE A 190 0.28 -1.46 -21.99
C ILE A 190 1.44 -2.08 -21.20
N GLY A 191 2.51 -2.52 -21.89
CA GLY A 191 3.71 -3.08 -21.29
C GLY A 191 4.35 -2.10 -20.29
N SER A 192 4.57 -0.86 -20.69
CA SER A 192 5.13 0.19 -19.83
C SER A 192 4.25 0.49 -18.61
N ALA A 193 2.92 0.47 -18.76
CA ALA A 193 2.01 0.66 -17.64
C ALA A 193 2.06 -0.50 -16.64
N LEU A 194 2.12 -1.73 -17.12
CA LEU A 194 2.25 -2.93 -16.27
C LEU A 194 3.62 -3.01 -15.59
N GLU A 195 4.69 -2.59 -16.27
CA GLU A 195 6.04 -2.48 -15.71
C GLU A 195 6.07 -1.47 -14.55
N ARG A 196 5.51 -0.27 -14.76
CA ARG A 196 5.39 0.73 -13.71
C ARG A 196 4.63 0.20 -12.50
N ARG A 197 3.51 -0.50 -12.73
CA ARG A 197 2.72 -1.12 -11.67
C ARG A 197 3.56 -2.13 -10.88
N ARG A 198 4.25 -3.04 -11.57
CA ARG A 198 5.11 -4.05 -10.94
C ARG A 198 6.22 -3.41 -10.12
N ALA A 199 6.91 -2.40 -10.67
CA ALA A 199 7.99 -1.70 -9.98
C ALA A 199 7.52 -1.02 -8.69
N VAL A 200 6.31 -0.42 -8.68
CA VAL A 200 5.74 0.19 -7.48
C VAL A 200 5.33 -0.87 -6.45
N GLU A 201 4.68 -1.96 -6.88
CA GLU A 201 4.29 -3.07 -6.01
C GLU A 201 5.54 -3.71 -5.35
N GLU A 202 6.59 -3.96 -6.13
CA GLU A 202 7.86 -4.54 -5.66
C GLU A 202 8.60 -3.57 -4.71
N ASN A 203 8.68 -2.28 -5.05
CA ASN A 203 9.28 -1.26 -4.17
C ASN A 203 8.54 -1.16 -2.84
N THR A 204 7.21 -1.25 -2.86
CA THR A 204 6.41 -1.23 -1.63
C THR A 204 6.70 -2.46 -0.77
N LEU A 205 6.79 -3.65 -1.37
CA LEU A 205 7.13 -4.89 -0.67
C LEU A 205 8.53 -4.82 -0.05
N LEU A 206 9.53 -4.40 -0.84
CA LEU A 206 10.91 -4.25 -0.36
C LEU A 206 11.03 -3.23 0.79
N ARG A 207 10.29 -2.11 0.72
CA ARG A 207 10.24 -1.15 1.82
C ARG A 207 9.67 -1.76 3.10
N HIS A 208 8.64 -2.59 2.99
CA HIS A 208 8.08 -3.33 4.13
C HIS A 208 9.09 -4.30 4.72
N GLU A 209 9.79 -5.07 3.88
CA GLU A 209 10.83 -6.01 4.32
C GLU A 209 12.01 -5.28 4.99
N LEU A 210 12.53 -4.20 4.37
CA LEU A 210 13.60 -3.37 4.95
C LEU A 210 13.17 -2.78 6.31
N SER A 211 11.94 -2.29 6.42
CA SER A 211 11.40 -1.79 7.69
C SER A 211 11.34 -2.90 8.75
N HIS A 212 11.07 -4.14 8.35
CA HIS A 212 11.06 -5.29 9.24
C HIS A 212 12.47 -5.67 9.73
N VAL A 213 13.42 -5.73 8.80
CA VAL A 213 14.83 -6.03 9.11
C VAL A 213 15.45 -4.91 9.98
N ALA A 214 15.17 -3.65 9.67
CA ALA A 214 15.64 -2.52 10.46
C ALA A 214 15.09 -2.58 11.90
N ARG A 215 13.81 -2.91 12.09
CA ARG A 215 13.22 -3.10 13.42
C ARG A 215 13.87 -4.27 14.18
N ALA A 216 14.12 -5.38 13.50
CA ALA A 216 14.78 -6.55 14.11
C ALA A 216 16.25 -6.26 14.48
N ALA A 217 16.99 -5.52 13.64
CA ALA A 217 18.36 -5.12 13.92
C ALA A 217 18.47 -4.18 15.14
N VAL A 218 17.57 -3.19 15.20
CA VAL A 218 17.46 -2.28 16.34
C VAL A 218 17.16 -3.07 17.63
N MET A 219 16.30 -4.10 17.57
CA MET A 219 16.01 -4.97 18.73
C MET A 219 17.26 -5.75 19.17
N GLY A 220 18.04 -6.28 18.23
CA GLY A 220 19.28 -6.98 18.57
C GLY A 220 20.25 -6.10 19.38
N GLN A 221 20.35 -4.81 19.03
CA GLN A 221 21.16 -3.83 19.78
C GLN A 221 20.58 -3.46 21.14
N LEU A 222 19.24 -3.55 21.26
CA LEU A 222 18.54 -3.12 22.48
C LEU A 222 18.20 -4.23 23.45
N THR A 223 18.43 -5.50 23.10
CA THR A 223 18.06 -6.64 23.96
C THR A 223 18.62 -6.50 25.36
N ALA A 224 19.88 -6.06 25.49
CA ALA A 224 20.50 -5.82 26.81
C ALA A 224 19.81 -4.68 27.58
N SER A 225 19.53 -3.55 26.93
CA SER A 225 18.87 -2.40 27.55
C SER A 225 17.42 -2.70 27.93
N LEU A 226 16.68 -3.41 27.07
CA LEU A 226 15.30 -3.81 27.32
C LEU A 226 15.19 -4.84 28.46
N THR A 227 16.13 -5.79 28.52
CA THR A 227 16.22 -6.75 29.62
C THR A 227 16.50 -6.02 30.93
N HIS A 228 17.38 -5.03 30.92
CA HIS A 228 17.65 -4.21 32.08
C HIS A 228 16.44 -3.39 32.53
N GLN A 229 15.74 -2.75 31.59
CA GLN A 229 14.53 -1.95 31.86
C GLN A 229 13.31 -2.78 32.33
N LEU A 230 13.22 -4.06 31.93
CA LEU A 230 12.19 -4.96 32.43
C LEU A 230 12.58 -5.52 33.81
N ASN A 231 13.85 -5.86 34.04
CA ASN A 231 14.32 -6.42 35.28
C ASN A 231 14.28 -5.39 36.43
N GLN A 232 14.48 -4.10 36.17
CA GLN A 232 14.44 -3.06 37.20
C GLN A 232 13.09 -2.99 37.94
N PRO A 233 11.92 -2.76 37.32
CA PRO A 233 10.65 -2.71 38.03
C PRO A 233 10.26 -4.06 38.62
N VAL A 234 10.63 -5.18 37.97
CA VAL A 234 10.36 -6.52 38.53
C VAL A 234 11.18 -6.77 39.79
N ALA A 235 12.46 -6.41 39.83
CA ALA A 235 13.29 -6.54 41.02
C ALA A 235 12.85 -5.61 42.14
N ALA A 236 12.45 -4.37 41.84
CA ALA A 236 11.91 -3.44 42.82
C ALA A 236 10.59 -3.96 43.43
N ALA A 237 9.68 -4.45 42.58
CA ALA A 237 8.43 -5.05 43.07
C ALA A 237 8.66 -6.29 43.96
N LEU A 238 9.66 -7.12 43.62
CA LEU A 238 10.04 -8.29 44.42
C LEU A 238 10.61 -7.87 45.76
N SER A 239 11.54 -6.89 45.77
CA SER A 239 12.14 -6.38 47.02
C SER A 239 11.08 -5.76 47.95
N ASN A 240 10.14 -4.98 47.41
CA ASN A 240 9.03 -4.42 48.17
C ASN A 240 8.08 -5.51 48.73
N ALA A 241 7.85 -6.57 47.92
CA ALA A 241 7.03 -7.71 48.40
C ALA A 241 7.72 -8.50 49.51
N GLU A 242 9.04 -8.69 49.46
CA GLU A 242 9.84 -9.32 50.52
C GLU A 242 9.83 -8.45 51.77
N ALA A 243 9.94 -7.12 51.66
CA ALA A 243 9.81 -6.19 52.78
C ALA A 243 8.44 -6.25 53.44
N ILE A 244 7.35 -6.30 52.67
CA ILE A 244 5.98 -6.48 53.15
C ILE A 244 5.87 -7.77 53.97
N GLN A 245 6.43 -8.88 53.43
CA GLN A 245 6.41 -10.16 54.12
C GLN A 245 7.12 -10.10 55.48
N SER A 246 8.28 -9.47 55.54
CA SER A 246 9.04 -9.25 56.79
C SER A 246 8.30 -8.36 57.78
N MET A 247 7.65 -7.28 57.29
CA MET A 247 6.86 -6.39 58.15
C MET A 247 5.64 -7.10 58.78
N LEU A 248 5.01 -8.03 58.02
CA LEU A 248 3.87 -8.82 58.53
C LEU A 248 4.26 -9.85 59.58
N GLU A 249 5.52 -10.25 59.68
CA GLU A 249 6.05 -11.15 60.71
C GLU A 249 6.33 -10.42 62.06
N SER A 250 6.27 -9.06 62.09
CA SER A 250 6.44 -8.25 63.29
C SER A 250 5.20 -8.33 64.21
N GLU A 251 5.39 -8.31 65.51
CA GLU A 251 4.28 -8.26 66.46
C GLU A 251 3.42 -6.99 66.37
N HIS A 252 3.97 -5.88 65.80
CA HIS A 252 3.29 -4.62 65.60
C HIS A 252 3.65 -4.05 64.22
N PRO A 253 3.00 -4.55 63.14
CA PRO A 253 3.29 -4.07 61.80
C PRO A 253 2.79 -2.64 61.61
N ASP A 254 3.63 -1.78 61.01
CA ASP A 254 3.24 -0.44 60.59
C ASP A 254 2.35 -0.51 59.37
N LEU A 255 1.06 -0.21 59.51
CA LEU A 255 0.07 -0.28 58.43
C LEU A 255 0.25 0.82 57.38
N GLU A 256 0.86 1.97 57.73
CA GLU A 256 1.12 3.03 56.75
C GLU A 256 2.30 2.66 55.87
N GLU A 257 3.36 2.10 56.42
CA GLU A 257 4.53 1.62 55.69
C GLU A 257 4.18 0.42 54.81
N LEU A 258 3.33 -0.50 55.29
CA LEU A 258 2.78 -1.60 54.48
C LEU A 258 1.97 -1.10 53.30
N ARG A 259 1.12 -0.10 53.49
CA ARG A 259 0.34 0.49 52.37
C ARG A 259 1.24 1.17 51.35
N ALA A 260 2.27 1.88 51.74
CA ALA A 260 3.25 2.50 50.87
C ALA A 260 3.98 1.44 50.05
N ALA A 261 4.48 0.37 50.69
CA ALA A 261 5.17 -0.71 49.98
C ALA A 261 4.27 -1.47 48.97
N ILE A 262 2.99 -1.70 49.31
CA ILE A 262 2.01 -2.29 48.39
C ILE A 262 1.78 -1.34 47.20
N SER A 263 1.66 -0.04 47.45
CA SER A 263 1.51 0.95 46.36
C SER A 263 2.69 0.93 45.42
N ASP A 264 3.92 0.81 45.92
CA ASP A 264 5.13 0.73 45.14
C ASP A 264 5.17 -0.56 44.30
N VAL A 265 4.78 -1.71 44.82
CA VAL A 265 4.64 -2.97 44.06
C VAL A 265 3.66 -2.81 42.92
N VAL A 266 2.52 -2.18 43.14
CA VAL A 266 1.52 -1.94 42.06
C VAL A 266 2.09 -1.03 40.99
N GLN A 267 2.77 0.03 41.34
CA GLN A 267 3.41 0.99 40.43
C GLN A 267 4.49 0.34 39.57
N ASP A 268 5.35 -0.46 40.17
CA ASP A 268 6.43 -1.13 39.47
C ASP A 268 5.90 -2.19 38.47
N ASN A 269 4.81 -2.89 38.83
CA ASN A 269 4.13 -3.80 37.90
C ASN A 269 3.47 -3.05 36.73
N LEU A 270 2.87 -1.87 36.95
CA LEU A 270 2.33 -1.03 35.89
C LEU A 270 3.45 -0.57 34.94
N ARG A 271 4.60 -0.14 35.47
CA ARG A 271 5.78 0.22 34.65
C ARG A 271 6.27 -0.94 33.79
N ALA A 272 6.39 -2.15 34.34
CA ALA A 272 6.74 -3.34 33.59
C ALA A 272 5.73 -3.64 32.45
N GLY A 273 4.43 -3.49 32.78
CA GLY A 273 3.33 -3.63 31.80
C GLY A 273 3.43 -2.64 30.63
N ASP A 274 3.81 -1.40 30.89
CA ASP A 274 3.95 -0.37 29.87
C ASP A 274 5.16 -0.61 28.95
N VAL A 275 6.27 -1.11 29.51
CA VAL A 275 7.42 -1.58 28.71
C VAL A 275 7.00 -2.71 27.76
N ILE A 276 6.26 -3.71 28.25
CA ILE A 276 5.77 -4.84 27.45
C ILE A 276 4.77 -4.38 26.36
N LYS A 277 3.86 -3.46 26.71
CA LYS A 277 2.91 -2.89 25.72
C LYS A 277 3.64 -2.12 24.62
N GLY A 278 4.62 -1.29 24.98
CA GLY A 278 5.45 -0.56 24.03
C GLY A 278 6.17 -1.50 23.05
N LEU A 279 6.73 -2.59 23.55
CA LEU A 279 7.38 -3.62 22.74
C LEU A 279 6.38 -4.34 21.82
N ARG A 280 5.22 -4.76 22.31
CA ARG A 280 4.19 -5.41 21.50
C ARG A 280 3.74 -4.54 20.31
N LEU A 281 3.56 -3.25 20.54
CA LEU A 281 3.13 -2.30 19.49
C LEU A 281 4.21 -2.07 18.45
N PHE A 282 5.48 -2.07 18.84
CA PHE A 282 6.61 -1.98 17.91
C PHE A 282 6.72 -3.20 16.97
N PHE A 283 6.29 -4.40 17.42
CA PHE A 283 6.36 -5.66 16.67
C PHE A 283 5.07 -6.07 15.96
N ARG A 284 3.98 -5.35 16.18
CA ARG A 284 2.70 -5.72 15.57
C ARG A 284 2.78 -5.69 14.05
N LYS A 285 2.49 -6.84 13.44
CA LYS A 285 2.57 -7.10 11.99
C LYS A 285 1.22 -6.85 11.30
N ASP A 286 0.24 -6.26 12.00
CA ASP A 286 -1.12 -6.16 11.49
C ASP A 286 -1.22 -5.24 10.27
N GLN A 287 -2.01 -5.68 9.31
CA GLN A 287 -2.44 -4.85 8.18
C GLN A 287 -3.24 -3.67 8.74
N ILE A 288 -2.84 -2.46 8.36
CA ILE A 288 -3.54 -1.23 8.73
C ILE A 288 -4.98 -1.33 8.24
N GLN A 289 -5.94 -1.39 9.16
CA GLN A 289 -7.37 -1.34 8.83
C GLN A 289 -7.78 0.12 8.66
N LYS A 290 -7.80 0.58 7.42
CA LYS A 290 -8.22 1.95 7.09
C LYS A 290 -9.75 2.04 7.06
N ILE A 291 -10.32 2.58 8.13
CA ILE A 291 -11.76 2.87 8.27
C ILE A 291 -11.95 4.38 8.46
N PRO A 292 -13.17 4.94 8.21
CA PRO A 292 -13.48 6.31 8.62
C PRO A 292 -13.36 6.47 10.14
N VAL A 293 -12.59 7.44 10.59
CA VAL A 293 -12.31 7.72 12.02
C VAL A 293 -12.67 9.17 12.33
N ASP A 294 -13.45 9.36 13.39
CA ASP A 294 -13.70 10.64 14.02
C ASP A 294 -12.57 10.93 15.03
N LEU A 295 -11.71 11.92 14.71
CA LEU A 295 -10.59 12.28 15.58
C LEU A 295 -11.04 12.97 16.87
N GLY A 296 -12.12 13.74 16.85
CA GLY A 296 -12.65 14.35 18.07
C GLY A 296 -13.07 13.31 19.09
N GLN A 297 -13.86 12.32 18.65
CA GLN A 297 -14.27 11.20 19.50
C GLN A 297 -13.07 10.35 19.96
N LEU A 298 -12.09 10.14 19.09
CA LEU A 298 -10.91 9.34 19.41
C LEU A 298 -10.04 10.03 20.47
N VAL A 299 -9.79 11.35 20.37
CA VAL A 299 -9.04 12.12 21.37
C VAL A 299 -9.80 12.15 22.69
N ALA A 300 -11.12 12.35 22.66
CA ALA A 300 -11.97 12.29 23.86
C ALA A 300 -11.85 10.94 24.59
N ASP A 301 -11.80 9.83 23.85
CA ASP A 301 -11.62 8.50 24.44
C ASP A 301 -10.25 8.34 25.12
N VAL A 302 -9.17 8.87 24.51
CA VAL A 302 -7.83 8.86 25.10
C VAL A 302 -7.77 9.72 26.37
N VAL A 303 -8.36 10.91 26.33
CA VAL A 303 -8.42 11.82 27.49
C VAL A 303 -9.12 11.13 28.65
N ARG A 304 -10.31 10.54 28.44
CA ARG A 304 -11.03 9.78 29.48
C ARG A 304 -10.21 8.61 30.05
N MET A 305 -9.46 7.93 29.19
CA MET A 305 -8.58 6.84 29.65
C MET A 305 -7.47 7.35 30.58
N LEU A 306 -7.01 8.57 30.39
CA LEU A 306 -5.91 9.19 31.14
C LEU A 306 -6.35 10.03 32.35
N ASP A 307 -7.65 10.16 32.61
CA ASP A 307 -8.17 10.95 33.75
C ASP A 307 -7.56 10.50 35.10
N SER A 308 -7.46 9.18 35.31
CA SER A 308 -6.85 8.63 36.54
C SER A 308 -5.33 8.91 36.60
N ASP A 309 -4.62 8.81 35.49
CA ASP A 309 -3.20 9.13 35.39
C ASP A 309 -2.94 10.61 35.66
N ALA A 310 -3.79 11.50 35.10
CA ALA A 310 -3.70 12.93 35.33
C ALA A 310 -3.85 13.27 36.82
N LEU A 311 -4.87 12.68 37.50
CA LEU A 311 -5.07 12.85 38.92
C LEU A 311 -3.87 12.36 39.74
N PHE A 312 -3.35 11.17 39.45
CA PHE A 312 -2.19 10.60 40.11
C PHE A 312 -0.94 11.49 40.02
N ARG A 313 -0.72 12.08 38.81
CA ARG A 313 0.40 12.99 38.56
C ARG A 313 0.16 14.43 39.04
N ASN A 314 -0.99 14.70 39.67
CA ASN A 314 -1.45 16.06 40.02
C ASN A 314 -1.39 17.01 38.80
N ALA A 315 -1.76 16.54 37.63
CA ALA A 315 -1.80 17.30 36.37
C ALA A 315 -3.25 17.58 35.97
N SER A 316 -3.50 18.74 35.35
CA SER A 316 -4.78 19.08 34.74
C SER A 316 -4.72 18.68 33.26
N LEU A 317 -5.63 17.81 32.79
CA LEU A 317 -5.81 17.47 31.39
C LEU A 317 -7.13 18.04 30.89
N THR A 318 -7.07 18.93 29.91
CA THR A 318 -8.25 19.53 29.28
C THR A 318 -8.37 19.10 27.82
N PHE A 319 -9.62 19.04 27.33
CA PHE A 319 -9.92 18.66 25.94
C PHE A 319 -10.98 19.60 25.36
N GLU A 320 -10.69 20.09 24.14
CA GLU A 320 -11.64 20.89 23.37
C GLU A 320 -11.72 20.39 21.94
N SER A 321 -12.95 20.30 21.42
CA SER A 321 -13.23 19.88 20.04
C SER A 321 -14.55 20.47 19.57
N PRO A 322 -14.66 20.96 18.35
CA PRO A 322 -15.93 21.30 17.74
C PRO A 322 -16.86 20.08 17.63
N PRO A 323 -18.19 20.30 17.66
CA PRO A 323 -19.17 19.19 17.65
C PRO A 323 -19.22 18.42 16.33
N SER A 324 -18.69 18.96 15.24
CA SER A 324 -18.67 18.30 13.92
C SER A 324 -17.33 18.51 13.23
N LEU A 325 -16.65 17.42 12.97
CA LEU A 325 -15.35 17.37 12.31
C LEU A 325 -15.42 16.45 11.08
N PRO A 326 -14.60 16.69 10.04
CA PRO A 326 -14.44 15.75 8.95
C PRO A 326 -13.83 14.44 9.45
N LEU A 327 -14.24 13.32 8.82
CA LEU A 327 -13.64 12.01 9.11
C LEU A 327 -12.31 11.87 8.36
N ILE A 328 -11.36 11.20 8.98
CA ILE A 328 -10.15 10.75 8.28
C ILE A 328 -10.22 9.25 8.03
N VAL A 329 -9.51 8.75 7.00
CA VAL A 329 -9.40 7.33 6.75
C VAL A 329 -8.13 6.79 7.41
N GLY A 330 -8.30 5.97 8.45
CA GLY A 330 -7.17 5.49 9.25
C GLY A 330 -7.47 4.29 10.12
N ASP A 331 -6.44 3.77 10.75
CA ASP A 331 -6.55 2.73 11.79
C ASP A 331 -6.74 3.40 13.15
N ARG A 332 -7.95 3.21 13.74
CA ARG A 332 -8.33 3.82 15.02
C ARG A 332 -7.34 3.50 16.14
N VAL A 333 -6.86 2.25 16.21
CA VAL A 333 -5.96 1.80 17.29
C VAL A 333 -4.60 2.46 17.19
N GLN A 334 -4.05 2.55 15.98
CA GLN A 334 -2.76 3.20 15.73
C GLN A 334 -2.85 4.72 16.02
N LEU A 335 -3.90 5.38 15.53
CA LEU A 335 -4.09 6.81 15.80
C LEU A 335 -4.27 7.10 17.30
N GLN A 336 -5.03 6.25 18.00
CA GLN A 336 -5.16 6.32 19.45
C GLN A 336 -3.80 6.21 20.16
N GLN A 337 -2.93 5.30 19.70
CA GLN A 337 -1.57 5.13 20.21
C GLN A 337 -0.70 6.37 19.97
N ALA A 338 -0.79 6.99 18.80
CA ALA A 338 -0.03 8.21 18.52
C ALA A 338 -0.41 9.35 19.48
N ILE A 339 -1.72 9.56 19.71
CA ILE A 339 -2.23 10.59 20.61
C ILE A 339 -1.86 10.28 22.07
N LEU A 340 -2.01 9.01 22.48
CA LEU A 340 -1.60 8.55 23.81
C LEU A 340 -0.12 8.87 24.08
N ASN A 341 0.77 8.56 23.14
CA ASN A 341 2.20 8.85 23.28
C ASN A 341 2.48 10.35 23.43
N LEU A 342 1.73 11.22 22.74
CA LEU A 342 1.92 12.67 22.86
C LEU A 342 1.45 13.18 24.23
N ILE A 343 0.30 12.72 24.72
CA ILE A 343 -0.24 13.16 26.03
C ILE A 343 0.64 12.65 27.17
N LEU A 344 1.11 11.39 27.13
CA LEU A 344 2.05 10.87 28.13
C LEU A 344 3.37 11.65 28.13
N ASN A 345 3.89 12.03 26.96
CA ASN A 345 5.06 12.89 26.86
C ASN A 345 4.83 14.28 27.46
N ALA A 346 3.62 14.84 27.31
CA ALA A 346 3.23 16.10 27.89
C ALA A 346 3.15 16.01 29.44
N PHE A 347 2.59 14.92 29.99
CA PHE A 347 2.60 14.68 31.42
C PHE A 347 4.02 14.63 31.99
N ASP A 348 4.90 13.89 31.33
CA ASP A 348 6.31 13.83 31.76
C ASP A 348 7.01 15.19 31.69
N ALA A 349 6.63 16.06 30.71
CA ALA A 349 7.22 17.40 30.57
C ALA A 349 6.79 18.36 31.69
N VAL A 350 5.59 18.18 32.29
CA VAL A 350 5.06 19.02 33.36
C VAL A 350 5.40 18.48 34.78
N GLU A 351 5.96 17.28 34.84
CA GLU A 351 6.37 16.68 36.14
C GLU A 351 7.40 17.54 36.84
N GLY A 352 7.21 17.84 38.11
CA GLY A 352 8.06 18.72 38.92
C GLY A 352 7.90 20.23 38.68
N GLY A 353 6.97 20.64 37.83
CA GLY A 353 6.65 22.05 37.57
C GLY A 353 5.55 22.60 38.52
N ASP A 354 5.47 23.93 38.64
CA ASP A 354 4.44 24.62 39.45
C ASP A 354 3.06 24.57 38.73
N ALA A 355 3.02 24.72 37.41
CA ALA A 355 1.82 24.59 36.59
C ALA A 355 1.89 23.28 35.81
N ARG A 356 1.04 22.31 36.19
CA ARG A 356 0.99 20.97 35.57
C ARG A 356 -0.23 20.89 34.65
N GLN A 357 -0.18 21.65 33.55
CA GLN A 357 -1.30 21.76 32.62
C GLN A 357 -0.95 21.07 31.30
N VAL A 358 -1.86 20.23 30.85
CA VAL A 358 -1.83 19.60 29.53
C VAL A 358 -3.18 19.85 28.87
N SER A 359 -3.19 20.26 27.61
CA SER A 359 -4.41 20.45 26.82
C SER A 359 -4.30 19.72 25.49
N ALA A 360 -5.37 19.03 25.12
CA ALA A 360 -5.53 18.41 23.82
C ALA A 360 -6.67 19.11 23.06
N ASN A 361 -6.44 19.55 21.83
CA ASN A 361 -7.47 20.23 21.04
C ASN A 361 -7.53 19.62 19.65
N VAL A 362 -8.75 19.52 19.10
CA VAL A 362 -8.99 19.10 17.73
C VAL A 362 -9.76 20.19 17.00
N PHE A 363 -9.27 20.61 15.82
CA PHE A 363 -9.91 21.66 15.03
C PHE A 363 -9.55 21.55 13.56
N VAL A 364 -10.31 22.26 12.72
CA VAL A 364 -10.02 22.39 11.28
C VAL A 364 -9.29 23.71 11.06
N ASP A 365 -8.18 23.66 10.32
CA ASP A 365 -7.41 24.82 9.89
C ASP A 365 -7.14 24.73 8.38
N GLY A 366 -7.86 25.55 7.60
CA GLY A 366 -7.90 25.45 6.14
C GLY A 366 -8.38 24.06 5.70
N ASP A 367 -7.61 23.41 4.84
CA ASP A 367 -7.88 22.06 4.32
C ASP A 367 -7.31 20.94 5.20
N CYS A 368 -6.96 21.23 6.46
CA CYS A 368 -6.36 20.27 7.37
C CYS A 368 -7.17 20.09 8.65
N LEU A 369 -7.32 18.84 9.08
CA LEU A 369 -7.79 18.49 10.42
C LEU A 369 -6.58 18.34 11.34
N LYS A 370 -6.53 19.14 12.40
CA LYS A 370 -5.39 19.23 13.31
C LYS A 370 -5.74 18.72 14.70
N VAL A 371 -4.76 18.03 15.31
CA VAL A 371 -4.76 17.69 16.75
C VAL A 371 -3.55 18.34 17.38
N THR A 372 -3.74 19.13 18.40
CA THR A 372 -2.64 19.73 19.18
C THR A 372 -2.64 19.19 20.60
N VAL A 373 -1.45 18.88 21.10
CA VAL A 373 -1.20 18.57 22.52
C VAL A 373 -0.22 19.61 23.04
N CYS A 374 -0.67 20.43 23.97
CA CYS A 374 0.10 21.50 24.59
C CYS A 374 0.43 21.14 26.02
N ASP A 375 1.65 21.40 26.46
CA ASP A 375 2.11 21.26 27.84
C ASP A 375 2.61 22.60 28.42
N SER A 376 2.56 22.76 29.73
CA SER A 376 3.12 23.89 30.48
C SER A 376 4.51 23.59 31.03
N GLY A 377 5.21 22.59 30.49
CA GLY A 377 6.49 22.11 31.01
C GLY A 377 7.68 23.02 30.67
N LYS A 378 8.88 22.45 30.73
CA LYS A 378 10.16 23.14 30.45
C LYS A 378 10.36 23.55 28.98
N GLY A 379 9.54 23.03 28.09
CA GLY A 379 9.66 23.26 26.65
C GLY A 379 10.74 22.42 25.97
N ILE A 380 10.71 22.39 24.64
CA ILE A 380 11.69 21.69 23.81
C ILE A 380 12.91 22.56 23.60
N ASP A 381 14.10 22.00 23.77
CA ASP A 381 15.35 22.65 23.37
C ASP A 381 15.43 22.65 21.82
N PRO A 382 15.58 23.82 21.17
CA PRO A 382 15.71 23.89 19.73
C PRO A 382 16.81 23.00 19.14
N ALA A 383 17.88 22.76 19.87
CA ALA A 383 18.97 21.87 19.43
C ALA A 383 18.55 20.40 19.34
N THR A 384 17.51 19.99 20.06
CA THR A 384 17.01 18.61 20.07
C THR A 384 15.94 18.33 19.01
N VAL A 385 15.30 19.37 18.46
CA VAL A 385 14.21 19.25 17.50
C VAL A 385 14.55 18.36 16.28
N PRO A 386 15.73 18.48 15.65
CA PRO A 386 16.10 17.64 14.50
C PRO A 386 16.17 16.14 14.82
N ARG A 387 16.51 15.81 16.07
CA ARG A 387 16.75 14.44 16.51
C ARG A 387 15.62 13.82 17.34
N MET A 388 14.68 14.60 17.82
CA MET A 388 13.66 14.13 18.77
C MET A 388 12.72 13.05 18.20
N TYR A 389 12.70 12.89 16.87
CA TYR A 389 11.95 11.82 16.19
C TYR A 389 12.82 10.60 15.84
N GLU A 390 14.12 10.66 16.14
CA GLU A 390 14.98 9.49 15.99
C GLU A 390 14.60 8.44 17.03
N PRO A 391 14.46 7.16 16.65
CA PRO A 391 14.24 6.10 17.63
C PRO A 391 15.34 6.11 18.70
N PHE A 392 14.92 5.95 19.98
CA PHE A 392 15.78 5.93 21.18
C PHE A 392 16.44 7.25 21.56
N PHE A 393 16.18 8.31 20.86
CA PHE A 393 16.59 9.62 21.33
C PHE A 393 15.71 10.08 22.49
N THR A 394 16.30 10.32 23.64
CA THR A 394 15.60 10.78 24.85
C THR A 394 16.46 11.76 25.63
N THR A 395 15.83 12.74 26.23
CA THR A 395 16.41 13.67 27.20
C THR A 395 16.04 13.30 28.63
N LYS A 396 15.27 12.20 28.83
CA LYS A 396 14.76 11.74 30.12
C LYS A 396 15.62 10.60 30.65
N PRO A 397 15.96 10.57 31.96
CA PRO A 397 16.78 9.50 32.55
C PRO A 397 16.17 8.10 32.43
N THR A 398 14.83 8.00 32.44
CA THR A 398 14.08 6.73 32.43
C THR A 398 13.28 6.50 31.15
N GLY A 399 13.39 7.37 30.15
CA GLY A 399 12.60 7.29 28.92
C GLY A 399 13.30 6.43 27.85
N MET A 400 12.55 5.53 27.19
CA MET A 400 13.05 4.71 26.08
C MET A 400 13.30 5.50 24.78
N GLY A 401 12.85 6.74 24.66
CA GLY A 401 12.99 7.55 23.43
C GLY A 401 12.24 7.03 22.21
N MET A 402 11.24 6.14 22.37
CA MET A 402 10.49 5.55 21.26
C MET A 402 9.15 6.24 20.98
N GLY A 403 8.56 6.91 21.98
CA GLY A 403 7.17 7.41 21.88
C GLY A 403 6.94 8.36 20.70
N LEU A 404 7.82 9.36 20.51
CA LEU A 404 7.71 10.32 19.42
C LEU A 404 8.00 9.71 18.04
N ALA A 405 8.97 8.79 17.97
CA ALA A 405 9.28 8.06 16.72
C ALA A 405 8.09 7.19 16.27
N ILE A 406 7.43 6.50 17.22
CA ILE A 406 6.23 5.72 16.96
C ILE A 406 5.08 6.64 16.52
N ALA A 407 4.83 7.73 17.24
CA ALA A 407 3.78 8.69 16.88
C ALA A 407 4.00 9.25 15.47
N GLN A 408 5.22 9.67 15.12
CA GLN A 408 5.55 10.17 13.79
C GLN A 408 5.35 9.10 12.70
N SER A 409 5.78 7.87 12.95
CA SER A 409 5.61 6.75 12.01
C SER A 409 4.13 6.46 11.74
N ILE A 410 3.30 6.45 12.78
CA ILE A 410 1.86 6.24 12.66
C ILE A 410 1.22 7.38 11.86
N VAL A 411 1.49 8.63 12.23
CA VAL A 411 0.93 9.80 11.57
C VAL A 411 1.28 9.81 10.08
N ARG A 412 2.53 9.54 9.72
CA ARG A 412 2.99 9.44 8.32
C ARG A 412 2.31 8.31 7.55
N ALA A 413 2.11 7.14 8.18
CA ALA A 413 1.40 6.01 7.56
C ALA A 413 -0.07 6.33 7.22
N HIS A 414 -0.63 7.31 7.92
CA HIS A 414 -1.98 7.84 7.71
C HIS A 414 -2.04 9.09 6.81
N GLY A 415 -0.91 9.46 6.18
CA GLY A 415 -0.82 10.60 5.26
C GLY A 415 -0.78 11.96 5.95
N GLY A 416 -0.54 11.99 7.26
CA GLY A 416 -0.40 13.21 8.06
C GLY A 416 1.05 13.62 8.30
N SER A 417 1.21 14.72 9.03
CA SER A 417 2.50 15.22 9.53
C SER A 417 2.43 15.48 11.03
N LEU A 418 3.55 15.26 11.72
CA LEU A 418 3.75 15.59 13.13
C LEU A 418 4.85 16.64 13.24
N THR A 419 4.52 17.76 13.86
CA THR A 419 5.46 18.86 14.14
C THR A 419 5.43 19.21 15.63
N ALA A 420 6.49 19.87 16.08
CA ALA A 420 6.57 20.37 17.44
C ALA A 420 7.17 21.77 17.48
N ARG A 421 6.70 22.57 18.39
CA ARG A 421 7.19 23.92 18.62
C ARG A 421 7.28 24.23 20.12
N ARG A 422 8.25 25.04 20.49
CA ARG A 422 8.28 25.63 21.82
C ARG A 422 7.23 26.75 21.92
N ASN A 423 6.51 26.81 23.02
CA ASN A 423 5.57 27.88 23.28
C ASN A 423 6.32 29.18 23.67
N ALA A 424 5.69 30.34 23.43
CA ALA A 424 6.30 31.64 23.72
C ALA A 424 6.56 31.83 25.22
N ASP A 425 5.60 31.44 26.05
CA ASP A 425 5.70 31.62 27.49
C ASP A 425 6.39 30.41 28.14
N ARG A 426 5.75 29.24 28.11
CA ARG A 426 6.26 28.02 28.75
C ARG A 426 5.73 26.78 28.03
N GLY A 427 6.55 25.71 28.04
CA GLY A 427 6.14 24.40 27.51
C GLY A 427 6.29 24.25 26.00
N SER A 428 5.65 23.22 25.46
CA SER A 428 5.70 22.84 24.06
C SER A 428 4.32 22.53 23.52
N THR A 429 4.19 22.62 22.20
CA THR A 429 3.02 22.17 21.46
C THR A 429 3.45 21.14 20.41
N PHE A 430 2.86 19.96 20.46
CA PHE A 430 2.92 18.97 19.40
C PHE A 430 1.66 19.07 18.55
N GLU A 431 1.82 19.11 17.22
CA GLU A 431 0.71 19.24 16.29
C GLU A 431 0.74 18.10 15.28
N ILE A 432 -0.35 17.33 15.22
CA ILE A 432 -0.63 16.39 14.14
C ILE A 432 -1.55 17.09 13.14
N SER A 433 -1.25 16.97 11.85
CA SER A 433 -2.06 17.52 10.78
C SER A 433 -2.39 16.44 9.75
N PHE A 434 -3.67 16.26 9.41
CA PHE A 434 -4.16 15.39 8.36
C PHE A 434 -4.89 16.21 7.29
N PRO A 435 -4.74 15.90 5.98
CA PRO A 435 -5.57 16.53 4.96
C PRO A 435 -7.05 16.22 5.21
N ALA A 436 -7.88 17.26 5.35
CA ALA A 436 -9.32 17.11 5.45
C ALA A 436 -9.87 16.81 4.04
N ARG A 437 -10.24 15.54 3.75
CA ARG A 437 -11.02 15.24 2.55
C ARG A 437 -12.47 15.62 2.82
N GLU A 438 -13.06 16.43 1.93
CA GLU A 438 -14.50 16.65 1.93
C GLU A 438 -15.26 15.33 1.93
N LYS A 439 -16.39 15.32 2.66
CA LYS A 439 -17.36 14.22 2.70
C LYS A 439 -17.88 13.91 1.28
N GLU A 440 -17.25 13.06 0.52
CA GLU A 440 -17.97 12.24 -0.44
C GLU A 440 -18.52 11.02 0.30
N LEU A 441 -19.77 11.14 0.77
CA LEU A 441 -20.60 10.00 1.11
C LEU A 441 -20.76 9.16 -0.16
N PRO A 442 -20.50 7.83 -0.14
CA PRO A 442 -20.90 6.99 -1.26
C PRO A 442 -22.42 7.13 -1.40
N ALA A 443 -22.86 7.54 -2.59
CA ALA A 443 -24.26 7.50 -2.95
C ALA A 443 -24.75 6.05 -2.78
N THR A 444 -25.79 5.88 -1.97
CA THR A 444 -26.56 4.65 -1.74
C THR A 444 -27.10 4.06 -3.03
#